data_7d77d6cb95126f6c018a1749466618b7
#
_entry.id   7d77d6cb95126f6c018a1749466618b7
#
_cell.length_a   1.000
_cell.length_b   1.000
_cell.length_c   1.000
_cell.angle_alpha   90.00
_cell.angle_beta   90.00
_cell.angle_gamma   90.00
#
_symmetry.space_group_name_H-M   'P 1'
#
loop_
_entity.id
_entity.type
_entity.pdbx_description
1 polymer ?
#
loop_
_entity_poly.entity_id
_entity_poly.type
_entity_poly.pdbx_seq_one_letter_code
_entity_poly.pdbx_strand_id
1 'polypeptide(L)'
;MKRVITYGTFDVLHYGHINLLKRAKALGDYLIVALSSDEFNAIKNKKSYYTYEQRKMILEACRYVDLVIPENDWDQKIDDVKKYQADIFVMGDDWEGKFDFLKDYCEVVYLPRTPDVSSTQTKAHLQEVTK
;
A
#
# COMPACT_ATOMS: atom_id res chain seq x y z
N MET A 1 12.54 7.02 -16.46
CA MET A 1 12.26 6.79 -15.03
C MET A 1 11.27 5.65 -14.89
N LYS A 2 11.60 4.65 -14.09
CA LYS A 2 10.72 3.51 -13.86
C LYS A 2 9.84 3.79 -12.63
N ARG A 3 8.53 3.77 -12.82
CA ARG A 3 7.54 4.09 -11.79
C ARG A 3 6.89 2.82 -11.24
N VAL A 4 6.82 2.74 -9.93
CA VAL A 4 6.25 1.61 -9.20
C VAL A 4 5.00 2.08 -8.47
N ILE A 5 3.93 1.30 -8.48
CA ILE A 5 2.71 1.61 -7.75
C ILE A 5 2.33 0.44 -6.85
N THR A 6 1.89 0.77 -5.63
CA THR A 6 1.38 -0.22 -4.68
C THR A 6 0.13 0.34 -3.99
N TYR A 7 -0.70 -0.55 -3.48
CA TYR A 7 -2.00 -0.22 -2.88
C TYR A 7 -2.08 -0.79 -1.47
N GLY A 8 -2.77 -0.09 -0.59
CA GLY A 8 -3.01 -0.62 0.75
C GLY A 8 -3.59 0.38 1.71
N THR A 9 -3.91 -0.09 2.91
CA THR A 9 -4.41 0.74 4.00
C THR A 9 -3.26 1.39 4.77
N PHE A 10 -2.15 0.69 4.94
CA PHE A 10 -0.94 1.16 5.63
C PHE A 10 -1.26 1.81 6.97
N ASP A 11 -2.10 1.14 7.76
CA ASP A 11 -2.48 1.63 9.07
C ASP A 11 -1.47 1.20 10.12
N VAL A 12 -1.19 2.07 11.09
CA VAL A 12 -0.19 1.83 12.13
C VAL A 12 1.11 1.31 11.52
N LEU A 13 1.77 2.20 10.76
CA LEU A 13 2.96 1.84 9.98
C LEU A 13 4.03 1.22 10.86
N HIS A 14 4.53 0.07 10.47
CA HIS A 14 5.56 -0.66 11.20
C HIS A 14 6.66 -1.10 10.23
N TYR A 15 7.70 -1.76 10.78
CA TYR A 15 8.85 -2.11 9.95
C TYR A 15 8.54 -3.07 8.80
N GLY A 16 7.50 -3.88 8.92
CA GLY A 16 7.03 -4.74 7.82
C GLY A 16 6.56 -3.93 6.63
N HIS A 17 5.79 -2.86 6.89
CA HIS A 17 5.39 -1.90 5.83
C HIS A 17 6.62 -1.21 5.23
N ILE A 18 7.57 -0.80 6.07
CA ILE A 18 8.78 -0.11 5.60
C ILE A 18 9.61 -1.04 4.70
N ASN A 19 9.74 -2.31 5.08
CA ASN A 19 10.45 -3.29 4.25
C ASN A 19 9.78 -3.47 2.88
N LEU A 20 8.45 -3.53 2.85
CA LEU A 20 7.71 -3.62 1.60
C LEU A 20 7.95 -2.39 0.73
N LEU A 21 7.85 -1.19 1.32
CA LEU A 21 8.03 0.07 0.61
C LEU A 21 9.46 0.21 0.08
N LYS A 22 10.44 -0.17 0.89
CA LYS A 22 11.85 -0.16 0.50
C LYS A 22 12.10 -1.07 -0.70
N ARG A 23 11.55 -2.29 -0.65
CA ARG A 23 11.73 -3.29 -1.71
C ARG A 23 10.99 -2.88 -2.97
N ALA A 24 9.79 -2.31 -2.83
CA ALA A 24 9.02 -1.78 -3.95
C ALA A 24 9.79 -0.64 -4.64
N LYS A 25 10.31 0.31 -3.85
CA LYS A 25 11.11 1.42 -4.40
C LYS A 25 12.35 0.91 -5.13
N ALA A 26 12.98 -0.14 -4.62
CA ALA A 26 14.19 -0.70 -5.22
C ALA A 26 13.94 -1.31 -6.61
N LEU A 27 12.68 -1.61 -6.96
CA LEU A 27 12.32 -2.13 -8.28
C LEU A 27 12.31 -1.04 -9.36
N GLY A 28 12.32 0.23 -8.96
CA GLY A 28 12.29 1.35 -9.89
C GLY A 28 12.90 2.60 -9.30
N ASP A 29 12.49 3.74 -9.82
CA ASP A 29 13.05 5.04 -9.44
C ASP A 29 12.05 5.91 -8.67
N TYR A 30 10.77 5.60 -8.76
CA TYR A 30 9.69 6.46 -8.25
C TYR A 30 8.59 5.56 -7.71
N LEU A 31 8.22 5.73 -6.43
CA LEU A 31 7.20 4.89 -5.79
C LEU A 31 5.94 5.70 -5.50
N ILE A 32 4.83 5.22 -6.05
CA ILE A 32 3.49 5.76 -5.82
C ILE A 32 2.76 4.80 -4.88
N VAL A 33 2.17 5.35 -3.81
CA VAL A 33 1.33 4.57 -2.89
C VAL A 33 -0.11 5.04 -3.01
N ALA A 34 -0.98 4.15 -3.45
CA ALA A 34 -2.43 4.40 -3.48
C ALA A 34 -2.99 3.96 -2.13
N LEU A 35 -3.38 4.93 -1.32
CA LEU A 35 -3.76 4.74 0.08
C LEU A 35 -5.28 4.68 0.20
N SER A 36 -5.81 3.60 0.77
CA SER A 36 -7.25 3.43 0.97
C SER A 36 -7.83 4.59 1.76
N SER A 37 -8.87 5.23 1.20
CA SER A 37 -9.61 6.28 1.89
C SER A 37 -10.41 5.68 3.06
N ASP A 38 -10.83 6.52 4.00
CA ASP A 38 -11.66 6.06 5.13
C ASP A 38 -12.99 5.51 4.63
N GLU A 39 -13.56 6.13 3.61
CA GLU A 39 -14.81 5.70 2.98
C GLU A 39 -14.64 4.34 2.31
N PHE A 40 -13.53 4.11 1.61
CA PHE A 40 -13.25 2.83 0.98
C PHE A 40 -12.99 1.73 2.03
N ASN A 41 -12.30 2.06 3.12
CA ASN A 41 -12.11 1.12 4.22
C ASN A 41 -13.46 0.68 4.82
N ALA A 42 -14.42 1.60 4.93
CA ALA A 42 -15.77 1.26 5.40
C ALA A 42 -16.46 0.28 4.46
N ILE A 43 -16.30 0.45 3.14
CA ILE A 43 -16.85 -0.48 2.15
C ILE A 43 -16.23 -1.87 2.31
N LYS A 44 -14.95 -1.94 2.63
CA LYS A 44 -14.23 -3.20 2.85
C LYS A 44 -14.47 -3.80 4.25
N ASN A 45 -15.32 -3.18 5.06
CA ASN A 45 -15.53 -3.55 6.46
C ASN A 45 -14.24 -3.48 7.30
N LYS A 46 -13.37 -2.54 6.97
CA LYS A 46 -12.14 -2.26 7.71
C LYS A 46 -12.29 -0.97 8.49
N LYS A 47 -11.76 -0.95 9.71
CA LYS A 47 -11.68 0.24 10.52
C LYS A 47 -10.21 0.50 10.83
N SER A 48 -9.67 1.60 10.31
CA SER A 48 -8.28 1.96 10.58
C SER A 48 -8.16 2.70 11.91
N TYR A 49 -7.02 2.54 12.58
CA TYR A 49 -6.68 3.25 13.80
C TYR A 49 -6.48 4.74 13.51
N TYR A 50 -5.75 5.05 12.44
CA TYR A 50 -5.52 6.42 11.99
C TYR A 50 -6.46 6.78 10.84
N THR A 51 -6.83 8.06 10.76
CA THR A 51 -7.60 8.59 9.62
C THR A 51 -6.75 8.57 8.35
N TYR A 52 -7.41 8.73 7.20
CA TYR A 52 -6.71 8.84 5.92
C TYR A 52 -5.62 9.93 5.97
N GLU A 53 -5.97 11.11 6.47
CA GLU A 53 -5.03 12.23 6.52
C GLU A 53 -3.81 11.92 7.39
N GLN A 54 -4.01 11.26 8.52
CA GLN A 54 -2.92 10.85 9.40
C GLN A 54 -2.04 9.79 8.73
N ARG A 55 -2.66 8.80 8.09
CA ARG A 55 -1.92 7.75 7.37
C ARG A 55 -1.12 8.32 6.20
N LYS A 56 -1.71 9.26 5.47
CA LYS A 56 -1.04 9.96 4.37
C LYS A 56 0.18 10.73 4.87
N MET A 57 0.02 11.47 5.96
CA MET A 57 1.12 12.23 6.56
C MET A 57 2.29 11.33 6.91
N ILE A 58 2.01 10.18 7.54
CA ILE A 58 3.04 9.23 7.94
C ILE A 58 3.75 8.65 6.71
N LEU A 59 3.01 8.29 5.68
CA LEU A 59 3.60 7.76 4.44
C LEU A 59 4.44 8.80 3.72
N GLU A 60 3.98 10.05 3.69
CA GLU A 60 4.73 11.13 3.04
C GLU A 60 6.06 11.43 3.74
N ALA A 61 6.17 11.08 5.03
CA ALA A 61 7.42 11.20 5.76
C ALA A 61 8.38 10.03 5.51
N CYS A 62 7.92 8.97 4.86
CA CYS A 62 8.74 7.82 4.55
C CYS A 62 9.65 8.13 3.36
N ARG A 63 10.95 7.90 3.53
CA ARG A 63 11.94 8.23 2.50
C ARG A 63 11.78 7.46 1.20
N TYR A 64 11.07 6.33 1.23
CA TYR A 64 10.90 5.48 0.04
C TYR A 64 9.68 5.87 -0.79
N VAL A 65 8.79 6.70 -0.25
CA VAL A 65 7.52 7.07 -0.91
C VAL A 65 7.69 8.42 -1.61
N ASP A 66 7.37 8.46 -2.89
CA ASP A 66 7.47 9.68 -3.69
C ASP A 66 6.13 10.38 -3.88
N LEU A 67 5.03 9.63 -3.91
CA LEU A 67 3.70 10.19 -4.13
C LEU A 67 2.65 9.33 -3.43
N VAL A 68 1.71 9.96 -2.75
CA VAL A 68 0.55 9.29 -2.15
C VAL A 68 -0.70 9.76 -2.88
N ILE A 69 -1.50 8.79 -3.38
CA ILE A 69 -2.78 9.05 -4.03
C ILE A 69 -3.88 8.29 -3.30
N PRO A 70 -5.15 8.72 -3.37
CA PRO A 70 -6.22 8.00 -2.71
C PRO A 70 -6.66 6.77 -3.50
N GLU A 71 -7.03 5.71 -2.77
CA GLU A 71 -7.74 4.57 -3.34
C GLU A 71 -9.18 4.63 -2.82
N ASN A 72 -10.12 4.82 -3.74
CA ASN A 72 -11.54 5.03 -3.42
C ASN A 72 -12.46 3.90 -3.86
N ASP A 73 -12.00 3.05 -4.78
CA ASP A 73 -12.79 1.91 -5.24
C ASP A 73 -11.91 0.78 -5.79
N TRP A 74 -12.54 -0.37 -6.01
CA TRP A 74 -11.83 -1.58 -6.47
C TRP A 74 -11.37 -1.49 -7.92
N ASP A 75 -12.02 -0.65 -8.73
CA ASP A 75 -11.86 -0.67 -10.19
C ASP A 75 -10.90 0.38 -10.72
N GLN A 76 -10.31 1.19 -9.84
CA GLN A 76 -9.45 2.30 -10.28
C GLN A 76 -8.04 1.88 -10.72
N LYS A 77 -7.63 0.63 -10.48
CA LYS A 77 -6.23 0.20 -10.65
C LYS A 77 -5.73 0.34 -12.10
N ILE A 78 -6.54 -0.08 -13.07
CA ILE A 78 -6.15 0.03 -14.49
C ILE A 78 -5.99 1.51 -14.87
N ASP A 79 -6.95 2.35 -14.45
CA ASP A 79 -6.91 3.77 -14.74
C ASP A 79 -5.70 4.45 -14.08
N ASP A 80 -5.39 4.05 -12.84
CA ASP A 80 -4.23 4.60 -12.13
C ASP A 80 -2.91 4.21 -12.82
N VAL A 81 -2.77 2.95 -13.23
CA VAL A 81 -1.59 2.48 -13.94
C VAL A 81 -1.36 3.31 -15.20
N LYS A 82 -2.43 3.59 -15.95
CA LYS A 82 -2.35 4.40 -17.16
C LYS A 82 -2.06 5.86 -16.85
N LYS A 83 -2.80 6.43 -15.90
CA LYS A 83 -2.70 7.86 -15.55
C LYS A 83 -1.32 8.23 -15.03
N TYR A 84 -0.77 7.40 -14.14
CA TYR A 84 0.52 7.67 -13.52
C TYR A 84 1.68 7.01 -14.26
N GLN A 85 1.39 6.33 -15.37
CA GLN A 85 2.40 5.68 -16.21
C GLN A 85 3.25 4.70 -15.38
N ALA A 86 2.57 3.89 -14.57
CA ALA A 86 3.25 2.89 -13.73
C ALA A 86 3.82 1.76 -14.59
N ASP A 87 5.08 1.46 -14.38
CA ASP A 87 5.77 0.37 -15.07
C ASP A 87 5.63 -0.94 -14.32
N ILE A 88 5.52 -0.88 -12.98
CA ILE A 88 5.45 -2.05 -12.10
C ILE A 88 4.35 -1.84 -11.08
N PHE A 89 3.49 -2.84 -10.93
CA PHE A 89 2.50 -2.93 -9.86
C PHE A 89 3.01 -3.94 -8.82
N VAL A 90 3.07 -3.54 -7.55
CA VAL A 90 3.62 -4.38 -6.47
C VAL A 90 2.59 -4.57 -5.37
N MET A 91 2.43 -5.80 -4.91
CA MET A 91 1.63 -6.12 -3.72
C MET A 91 2.35 -7.18 -2.89
N GLY A 92 1.91 -7.38 -1.65
CA GLY A 92 2.36 -8.52 -0.86
C GLY A 92 1.88 -9.83 -1.47
N ASP A 93 2.58 -10.93 -1.16
CA ASP A 93 2.26 -12.24 -1.73
C ASP A 93 0.93 -12.83 -1.22
N ASP A 94 0.34 -12.24 -0.18
CA ASP A 94 -1.03 -12.59 0.24
C ASP A 94 -2.03 -12.43 -0.90
N TRP A 95 -1.73 -11.58 -1.87
CA TRP A 95 -2.57 -11.26 -3.01
C TRP A 95 -2.15 -11.95 -4.30
N GLU A 96 -1.21 -12.91 -4.22
CA GLU A 96 -0.64 -13.56 -5.40
C GLU A 96 -1.73 -14.05 -6.35
N GLY A 97 -1.61 -13.68 -7.62
CA GLY A 97 -2.57 -14.04 -8.66
C GLY A 97 -3.80 -13.13 -8.75
N LYS A 98 -4.14 -12.39 -7.69
CA LYS A 98 -5.37 -11.60 -7.64
C LYS A 98 -5.35 -10.40 -8.59
N PHE A 99 -4.17 -9.92 -8.95
CA PHE A 99 -4.00 -8.74 -9.79
C PHE A 99 -3.32 -9.04 -11.12
N ASP A 100 -3.33 -10.31 -11.53
CA ASP A 100 -2.70 -10.72 -12.79
C ASP A 100 -3.36 -10.08 -14.02
N PHE A 101 -4.60 -9.60 -13.90
CA PHE A 101 -5.26 -8.86 -14.97
C PHE A 101 -4.51 -7.58 -15.35
N LEU A 102 -3.65 -7.07 -14.45
CA LEU A 102 -2.83 -5.89 -14.73
C LEU A 102 -1.61 -6.19 -15.60
N LYS A 103 -1.29 -7.46 -15.84
CA LYS A 103 -0.13 -7.85 -16.65
C LYS A 103 -0.19 -7.35 -18.08
N ASP A 104 -1.39 -7.04 -18.58
CA ASP A 104 -1.55 -6.47 -19.92
C ASP A 104 -1.14 -4.98 -19.96
N TYR A 105 -0.94 -4.35 -18.81
CA TYR A 105 -0.66 -2.92 -18.70
C TYR A 105 0.68 -2.61 -18.07
N CYS A 106 1.19 -3.50 -17.22
CA CYS A 106 2.46 -3.29 -16.52
C CYS A 106 2.99 -4.62 -15.98
N GLU A 107 4.21 -4.60 -15.45
CA GLU A 107 4.75 -5.76 -14.74
C GLU A 107 4.04 -5.88 -13.38
N VAL A 108 3.70 -7.10 -12.99
CA VAL A 108 3.05 -7.38 -11.70
C VAL A 108 4.00 -8.21 -10.84
N VAL A 109 4.31 -7.71 -9.64
CA VAL A 109 5.26 -8.34 -8.72
C VAL A 109 4.59 -8.55 -7.37
N TYR A 110 4.74 -9.75 -6.81
CA TYR A 110 4.25 -10.05 -5.45
C TYR A 110 5.46 -10.29 -4.56
N LEU A 111 5.56 -9.53 -3.46
CA LEU A 111 6.71 -9.60 -2.56
C LEU A 111 6.40 -10.42 -1.30
N PRO A 112 7.37 -11.22 -0.81
CA PRO A 112 7.19 -11.97 0.42
C PRO A 112 6.94 -11.05 1.61
N ARG A 113 6.07 -11.51 2.51
CA ARG A 113 5.70 -10.81 3.72
C ARG A 113 6.84 -10.88 4.74
N THR A 114 7.02 -9.78 5.52
CA THR A 114 7.93 -9.79 6.66
C THR A 114 7.33 -10.65 7.77
N PRO A 115 8.02 -11.72 8.23
CA PRO A 115 7.47 -12.59 9.26
C PRO A 115 7.24 -11.88 10.59
N ASP A 116 6.28 -12.40 11.37
CA ASP A 116 6.02 -12.05 12.77
C ASP A 116 5.58 -10.61 13.02
N VAL A 117 5.13 -9.89 11.97
CA VAL A 117 4.57 -8.56 12.14
C VAL A 117 3.33 -8.38 11.27
N SER A 118 2.29 -7.74 11.83
CA SER A 118 1.09 -7.36 11.09
C SER A 118 0.46 -6.13 11.73
N SER A 119 -0.28 -5.35 10.95
CA SER A 119 -1.01 -4.19 11.46
C SER A 119 -2.04 -4.61 12.50
N THR A 120 -2.69 -5.75 12.32
CA THR A 120 -3.70 -6.26 13.25
C THR A 120 -3.08 -6.52 14.62
N GLN A 121 -1.95 -7.22 14.67
CA GLN A 121 -1.24 -7.49 15.93
C GLN A 121 -0.76 -6.21 16.59
N THR A 122 -0.20 -5.29 15.80
CA THR A 122 0.29 -4.00 16.31
C THR A 122 -0.86 -3.19 16.90
N LYS A 123 -2.00 -3.12 16.22
CA LYS A 123 -3.17 -2.38 16.72
C LYS A 123 -3.70 -2.98 18.01
N ALA A 124 -3.78 -4.30 18.09
CA ALA A 124 -4.25 -5.00 19.30
C ALA A 124 -3.34 -4.67 20.49
N HIS A 125 -2.02 -4.72 20.29
CA HIS A 125 -1.06 -4.39 21.34
C HIS A 125 -1.21 -2.94 21.80
N LEU A 126 -1.33 -1.99 20.88
CA LEU A 126 -1.52 -0.59 21.22
C LEU A 126 -2.80 -0.35 21.99
N GLN A 127 -3.88 -1.01 21.64
CA GLN A 127 -5.15 -0.90 22.37
C GLN A 127 -5.04 -1.42 23.79
N GLU A 128 -4.29 -2.48 24.03
CA GLU A 128 -4.03 -2.99 25.39
C GLU A 128 -3.23 -2.00 26.20
N VAL A 129 -2.22 -1.39 25.62
CA VAL A 129 -1.32 -0.45 26.31
C VAL A 129 -2.04 0.85 26.66
N THR A 130 -2.98 1.29 25.82
CA THR A 130 -3.67 2.59 26.00
C THR A 130 -4.93 2.52 26.84
N LYS A 131 -5.32 1.34 27.31
CA LYS A 131 -6.50 1.20 28.19
C LYS A 131 -6.24 1.71 29.61
#